data_971188c86c717386005cf7239b4bd0a7
#
_entry.id   971188c86c717386005cf7239b4bd0a7
#
_cell.length_a   1.000
_cell.length_b   1.000
_cell.length_c   1.000
_cell.angle_alpha   90.00
_cell.angle_beta   90.00
_cell.angle_gamma   90.00
#
_symmetry.space_group_name_H-M   'P 1'
#
loop_
_entity.id
_entity.type
_entity.pdbx_description
1 polymer ?
#
loop_
_entity_poly.entity_id
_entity_poly.type
_entity_poly.pdbx_seq_one_letter_code
_entity_poly.pdbx_strand_id
1 'polypeptide(L)'
;MAHPNQELLQRGYDAFQRGDVPAVLELLADDIKLHIGGRSPVSGDYKGHEGVVSFFTKLMELSGGTFRLEIHDFTASDDHVVVLVHETGERGTKALDENFVHVWHVSGGKATEFWGAGVDQYAWDDFWT
;
A
#
# COMPACT_ATOMS: atom_id res chain seq x y z
N MET A 1 13.60 19.27 8.09
CA MET A 1 13.85 18.45 6.90
C MET A 1 13.30 17.04 7.13
N ALA A 2 12.67 16.48 6.13
CA ALA A 2 12.16 15.13 6.24
C ALA A 2 13.30 14.11 6.20
N HIS A 3 13.11 12.98 6.87
CA HIS A 3 14.05 11.87 6.83
C HIS A 3 14.14 11.33 5.39
N PRO A 4 15.34 10.93 4.90
CA PRO A 4 15.48 10.40 3.53
C PRO A 4 14.54 9.23 3.23
N ASN A 5 14.28 8.36 4.20
CA ASN A 5 13.34 7.23 4.00
C ASN A 5 11.89 7.73 3.86
N GLN A 6 11.52 8.79 4.56
CA GLN A 6 10.22 9.42 4.37
C GLN A 6 10.11 9.97 2.94
N GLU A 7 11.12 10.67 2.47
CA GLU A 7 11.13 11.23 1.11
C GLU A 7 11.03 10.12 0.05
N LEU A 8 11.72 9.00 0.28
CA LEU A 8 11.64 7.83 -0.59
C LEU A 8 10.19 7.35 -0.74
N LEU A 9 9.53 7.12 0.38
CA LEU A 9 8.15 6.62 0.36
C LEU A 9 7.16 7.67 -0.14
N GLN A 10 7.39 8.96 0.14
CA GLN A 10 6.54 10.03 -0.42
C GLN A 10 6.54 9.98 -1.94
N ARG A 11 7.71 9.78 -2.56
CA ARG A 11 7.80 9.64 -4.02
C ARG A 11 7.01 8.42 -4.50
N GLY A 12 7.06 7.32 -3.76
CA GLY A 12 6.31 6.11 -4.10
C GLY A 12 4.80 6.32 -4.04
N TYR A 13 4.31 6.96 -2.99
CA TYR A 13 2.88 7.26 -2.88
C TYR A 13 2.41 8.25 -3.94
N ASP A 14 3.21 9.27 -4.23
CA ASP A 14 2.89 10.21 -5.30
C ASP A 14 2.78 9.50 -6.66
N ALA A 15 3.72 8.59 -6.94
CA ALA A 15 3.69 7.79 -8.17
C ALA A 15 2.46 6.89 -8.22
N PHE A 16 2.12 6.24 -7.11
CA PHE A 16 0.91 5.40 -7.03
C PHE A 16 -0.34 6.22 -7.33
N GLN A 17 -0.45 7.41 -6.74
CA GLN A 17 -1.61 8.28 -6.94
C GLN A 17 -1.73 8.79 -8.37
N ARG A 18 -0.62 8.91 -9.09
CA ARG A 18 -0.61 9.26 -10.51
C ARG A 18 -0.86 8.07 -11.43
N GLY A 19 -0.91 6.86 -10.87
CA GLY A 19 -1.01 5.65 -11.68
C GLY A 19 0.30 5.26 -12.37
N ASP A 20 1.42 5.79 -11.91
CA ASP A 20 2.75 5.53 -12.49
C ASP A 20 3.40 4.32 -11.81
N VAL A 21 2.95 3.13 -12.17
CA VAL A 21 3.45 1.88 -11.59
C VAL A 21 4.96 1.70 -11.79
N PRO A 22 5.55 1.95 -12.97
CA PRO A 22 7.00 1.85 -13.11
C PRO A 22 7.78 2.70 -12.11
N ALA A 23 7.33 3.91 -11.83
CA ALA A 23 8.00 4.78 -10.85
C ALA A 23 7.88 4.23 -9.43
N VAL A 24 6.75 3.59 -9.08
CA VAL A 24 6.62 2.89 -7.80
C VAL A 24 7.66 1.76 -7.71
N LEU A 25 7.74 0.93 -8.74
CA LEU A 25 8.63 -0.24 -8.74
C LEU A 25 10.11 0.15 -8.62
N GLU A 26 10.51 1.29 -9.15
CA GLU A 26 11.89 1.78 -9.03
C GLU A 26 12.33 1.98 -7.58
N LEU A 27 11.41 2.27 -6.67
CA LEU A 27 11.68 2.50 -5.26
C LEU A 27 11.68 1.23 -4.43
N LEU A 28 11.22 0.13 -5.01
CA LEU A 28 11.09 -1.15 -4.34
C LEU A 28 12.24 -2.07 -4.74
N ALA A 29 12.76 -2.81 -3.76
CA ALA A 29 13.76 -3.84 -4.04
C ALA A 29 13.17 -4.89 -5.00
N ASP A 30 14.03 -5.53 -5.81
CA ASP A 30 13.58 -6.55 -6.75
C ASP A 30 12.88 -7.72 -6.06
N ASP A 31 13.26 -8.02 -4.83
CA ASP A 31 12.71 -9.10 -4.02
C ASP A 31 11.75 -8.58 -2.93
N ILE A 32 11.14 -7.43 -3.14
CA ILE A 32 10.15 -6.85 -2.21
C ILE A 32 9.11 -7.89 -1.80
N LYS A 33 8.70 -7.84 -0.54
CA LYS A 33 7.61 -8.68 -0.02
C LYS A 33 6.52 -7.80 0.55
N LEU A 34 5.29 -8.04 0.10
CA LEU A 34 4.12 -7.38 0.65
C LEU A 34 3.33 -8.37 1.48
N HIS A 35 2.95 -7.97 2.68
CA HIS A 35 2.07 -8.74 3.56
C HIS A 35 0.79 -7.94 3.76
N ILE A 36 -0.28 -8.38 3.13
CA ILE A 36 -1.58 -7.71 3.21
C ILE A 36 -2.45 -8.47 4.19
N GLY A 37 -2.82 -7.82 5.29
CA GLY A 37 -3.58 -8.45 6.37
C GLY A 37 -5.00 -8.82 5.96
N GLY A 38 -5.64 -9.63 6.79
CA GLY A 38 -7.02 -10.03 6.62
C GLY A 38 -7.21 -11.33 5.89
N ARG A 39 -8.45 -11.57 5.45
CA ARG A 39 -8.88 -12.82 4.80
C ARG A 39 -9.70 -12.57 3.54
N SER A 40 -9.43 -11.49 2.84
CA SER A 40 -10.13 -11.12 1.61
C SER A 40 -9.40 -11.62 0.37
N PRO A 41 -10.01 -11.50 -0.82
CA PRO A 41 -9.34 -11.83 -2.08
C PRO A 41 -8.06 -11.06 -2.34
N VAL A 42 -7.90 -9.86 -1.74
CA VAL A 42 -6.67 -9.07 -1.89
C VAL A 42 -5.66 -9.33 -0.78
N SER A 43 -6.03 -10.07 0.26
CA SER A 43 -5.14 -10.40 1.39
C SER A 43 -4.11 -11.46 1.00
N GLY A 44 -3.00 -11.51 1.73
CA GLY A 44 -1.97 -12.52 1.55
C GLY A 44 -0.60 -11.92 1.30
N ASP A 45 0.32 -12.77 0.86
CA ASP A 45 1.69 -12.39 0.60
C ASP A 45 1.93 -12.27 -0.91
N TYR A 46 2.62 -11.19 -1.29
CA TYR A 46 2.99 -10.93 -2.67
C TYR A 46 4.49 -10.72 -2.73
N LYS A 47 5.15 -11.29 -3.73
CA LYS A 47 6.61 -11.24 -3.84
C LYS A 47 7.07 -10.61 -5.14
N GLY A 48 8.10 -9.76 -5.04
CA GLY A 48 8.76 -9.16 -6.16
C GLY A 48 7.91 -8.13 -6.89
N HIS A 49 8.46 -7.54 -7.93
CA HIS A 49 7.74 -6.56 -8.72
C HIS A 49 6.47 -7.14 -9.36
N GLU A 50 6.53 -8.40 -9.80
CA GLU A 50 5.36 -9.08 -10.37
C GLU A 50 4.23 -9.20 -9.33
N GLY A 51 4.58 -9.53 -8.07
CA GLY A 51 3.61 -9.61 -6.99
C GLY A 51 2.98 -8.25 -6.68
N VAL A 52 3.77 -7.18 -6.71
CA VAL A 52 3.26 -5.82 -6.49
C VAL A 52 2.26 -5.44 -7.58
N VAL A 53 2.60 -5.70 -8.84
CA VAL A 53 1.70 -5.43 -9.98
C VAL A 53 0.42 -6.23 -9.84
N SER A 54 0.51 -7.52 -9.46
CA SER A 54 -0.65 -8.36 -9.23
C SER A 54 -1.56 -7.78 -8.14
N PHE A 55 -0.97 -7.32 -7.05
CA PHE A 55 -1.74 -6.71 -5.96
C PHE A 55 -2.45 -5.43 -6.41
N PHE A 56 -1.74 -4.53 -7.09
CA PHE A 56 -2.34 -3.29 -7.60
C PHE A 56 -3.47 -3.59 -8.60
N THR A 57 -3.26 -4.58 -9.46
CA THR A 57 -4.29 -5.00 -10.43
C THR A 57 -5.55 -5.46 -9.72
N LYS A 58 -5.42 -6.29 -8.68
CA LYS A 58 -6.57 -6.74 -7.89
C LYS A 58 -7.32 -5.58 -7.24
N LEU A 59 -6.58 -4.64 -6.64
CA LEU A 59 -7.21 -3.47 -6.02
C LEU A 59 -8.05 -2.70 -7.03
N MET A 60 -7.52 -2.46 -8.21
CA MET A 60 -8.19 -1.65 -9.22
C MET A 60 -9.33 -2.41 -9.91
N GLU A 61 -9.13 -3.68 -10.23
CA GLU A 61 -10.19 -4.49 -10.84
C GLU A 61 -11.38 -4.67 -9.91
N LEU A 62 -11.13 -5.07 -8.66
CA LEU A 62 -12.21 -5.33 -7.71
C LEU A 62 -12.94 -4.07 -7.28
N SER A 63 -12.28 -2.94 -7.27
CA SER A 63 -12.93 -1.66 -6.95
C SER A 63 -13.50 -0.93 -8.16
N GLY A 64 -13.36 -1.50 -9.37
CA GLY A 64 -13.77 -0.82 -10.60
C GLY A 64 -13.04 0.49 -10.82
N GLY A 65 -11.79 0.59 -10.38
CA GLY A 65 -10.99 1.80 -10.50
C GLY A 65 -11.30 2.87 -9.47
N THR A 66 -12.13 2.58 -8.46
CA THR A 66 -12.54 3.59 -7.47
C THR A 66 -11.62 3.68 -6.26
N PHE A 67 -10.72 2.71 -6.07
CA PHE A 67 -9.83 2.71 -4.93
C PHE A 67 -8.97 3.97 -4.91
N ARG A 68 -8.96 4.65 -3.76
CA ARG A 68 -8.15 5.85 -3.53
C ARG A 68 -7.49 5.77 -2.17
N LEU A 69 -6.36 6.42 -2.07
CA LEU A 69 -5.54 6.42 -0.87
C LEU A 69 -5.13 7.85 -0.58
N GLU A 70 -5.40 8.30 0.64
CA GLU A 70 -5.03 9.62 1.11
C GLU A 70 -4.03 9.49 2.25
N ILE A 71 -2.93 10.22 2.18
CA ILE A 71 -1.90 10.19 3.20
C ILE A 71 -2.31 11.11 4.35
N HIS A 72 -2.28 10.56 5.58
CA HIS A 72 -2.50 11.36 6.77
C HIS A 72 -1.19 11.80 7.41
N ASP A 73 -0.23 10.88 7.59
CA ASP A 73 1.05 11.20 8.23
C ASP A 73 2.11 10.15 7.91
N PHE A 74 3.37 10.57 8.02
CA PHE A 74 4.56 9.71 7.92
C PHE A 74 5.34 9.77 9.21
N THR A 75 5.91 8.64 9.62
CA THR A 75 6.92 8.56 10.67
C THR A 75 8.06 7.68 10.16
N ALA A 76 9.29 8.18 10.19
CA ALA A 76 10.43 7.48 9.61
C ALA A 76 11.59 7.34 10.58
N SER A 77 12.26 6.20 10.50
CA SER A 77 13.53 5.93 11.15
C SER A 77 14.52 5.45 10.10
N ASP A 78 15.71 5.06 10.52
CA ASP A 78 16.75 4.56 9.60
C ASP A 78 16.34 3.26 8.91
N ASP A 79 15.45 2.47 9.52
CA ASP A 79 15.07 1.15 9.00
C ASP A 79 13.59 1.04 8.62
N HIS A 80 12.73 1.92 9.11
CA HIS A 80 11.29 1.80 8.93
C HIS A 80 10.63 3.11 8.57
N VAL A 81 9.54 3.01 7.81
CA VAL A 81 8.61 4.11 7.62
C VAL A 81 7.21 3.60 7.94
N VAL A 82 6.51 4.32 8.81
CA VAL A 82 5.11 4.06 9.12
C VAL A 82 4.28 5.15 8.47
N VAL A 83 3.26 4.75 7.72
CA VAL A 83 2.39 5.69 7.01
C VAL A 83 0.96 5.46 7.48
N LEU A 84 0.35 6.52 7.99
CA LEU A 84 -1.06 6.50 8.34
C LEU A 84 -1.83 7.00 7.13
N VAL A 85 -2.74 6.17 6.63
CA VAL A 85 -3.48 6.47 5.40
C VAL A 85 -4.97 6.32 5.62
N HIS A 86 -5.75 6.94 4.74
CA HIS A 86 -7.18 6.75 4.66
C HIS A 86 -7.51 6.19 3.28
N GLU A 87 -8.23 5.09 3.24
CA GLU A 87 -8.55 4.40 1.99
C GLU A 87 -10.04 4.46 1.72
N THR A 88 -10.39 4.74 0.46
CA THR A 88 -11.78 4.79 0.01
C THR A 88 -11.95 3.99 -1.28
N GLY A 89 -13.18 3.55 -1.52
CA GLY A 89 -13.52 2.84 -2.74
C GLY A 89 -14.97 2.40 -2.72
N GLU A 90 -15.43 1.87 -3.85
CA GLU A 90 -16.80 1.40 -4.02
C GLU A 90 -16.84 0.08 -4.77
N ARG A 91 -17.72 -0.83 -4.35
CA ARG A 91 -18.00 -2.10 -5.02
C ARG A 91 -19.49 -2.40 -4.93
N GLY A 92 -20.25 -2.13 -6.00
CA GLY A 92 -21.69 -2.30 -5.97
C GLY A 92 -22.32 -1.42 -4.89
N THR A 93 -22.93 -2.04 -3.88
CA THR A 93 -23.54 -1.33 -2.74
C THR A 93 -22.57 -1.16 -1.57
N LYS A 94 -21.36 -1.70 -1.67
CA LYS A 94 -20.36 -1.61 -0.61
C LYS A 94 -19.48 -0.40 -0.78
N ALA A 95 -19.09 0.23 0.32
CA ALA A 95 -18.15 1.35 0.32
C ALA A 95 -17.01 1.06 1.29
N LEU A 96 -15.80 1.39 0.88
CA LEU A 96 -14.62 1.39 1.74
C LEU A 96 -14.39 2.83 2.20
N ASP A 97 -14.21 3.01 3.50
CA ASP A 97 -13.94 4.31 4.11
C ASP A 97 -13.25 4.04 5.44
N GLU A 98 -11.95 3.69 5.37
CA GLU A 98 -11.22 3.13 6.50
C GLU A 98 -9.85 3.74 6.67
N ASN A 99 -9.45 3.90 7.93
CA ASN A 99 -8.07 4.21 8.29
C ASN A 99 -7.25 2.94 8.20
N PHE A 100 -6.03 3.08 7.66
CA PHE A 100 -5.15 1.97 7.39
C PHE A 100 -3.73 2.33 7.82
N VAL A 101 -2.95 1.32 8.20
CA VAL A 101 -1.55 1.52 8.59
C VAL A 101 -0.66 0.74 7.63
N HIS A 102 0.32 1.43 7.08
CA HIS A 102 1.37 0.83 6.26
C HIS A 102 2.69 0.89 7.03
N VAL A 103 3.36 -0.24 7.14
CA VAL A 103 4.71 -0.30 7.71
C VAL A 103 5.65 -0.78 6.61
N TRP A 104 6.71 -0.01 6.36
CA TRP A 104 7.72 -0.34 5.38
C TRP A 104 9.06 -0.59 6.07
N HIS A 105 9.77 -1.60 5.63
CA HIS A 105 11.19 -1.78 5.96
C HIS A 105 12.01 -1.23 4.80
N VAL A 106 13.04 -0.43 5.11
CA VAL A 106 13.88 0.20 4.10
C VAL A 106 15.33 -0.20 4.36
N SER A 107 16.03 -0.58 3.30
CA SER A 107 17.45 -0.94 3.37
C SER A 107 18.12 -0.56 2.06
N GLY A 108 19.29 0.06 2.15
CA GLY A 108 20.08 0.41 0.97
C GLY A 108 19.36 1.34 -0.01
N GLY A 109 18.50 2.21 0.49
CA GLY A 109 17.77 3.17 -0.33
C GLY A 109 16.59 2.57 -1.10
N LYS A 110 16.14 1.37 -0.73
CA LYS A 110 14.99 0.69 -1.33
C LYS A 110 14.05 0.19 -0.25
N ALA A 111 12.75 0.15 -0.55
CA ALA A 111 11.78 -0.52 0.31
C ALA A 111 11.86 -2.03 0.05
N THR A 112 12.05 -2.81 1.11
CA THR A 112 12.31 -4.24 1.01
C THR A 112 11.16 -5.11 1.51
N GLU A 113 10.33 -4.55 2.39
CA GLU A 113 9.20 -5.29 2.96
C GLU A 113 8.10 -4.33 3.37
N PHE A 114 6.86 -4.80 3.28
CA PHE A 114 5.67 -4.01 3.57
C PHE A 114 4.66 -4.84 4.34
N TRP A 115 4.07 -4.23 5.35
CA TRP A 115 2.92 -4.78 6.07
C TRP A 115 1.79 -3.75 6.01
N GLY A 116 0.60 -4.19 5.60
CA GLY A 116 -0.57 -3.31 5.58
C GLY A 116 -1.74 -3.95 6.31
N ALA A 117 -2.40 -3.18 7.17
CA ALA A 117 -3.56 -3.65 7.92
C ALA A 117 -4.53 -2.51 8.18
N GLY A 118 -5.82 -2.82 8.14
CA GLY A 118 -6.87 -1.86 8.48
C GLY A 118 -7.00 -1.68 9.98
N VAL A 119 -7.38 -0.49 10.40
CA VAL A 119 -7.74 -0.25 11.80
C VAL A 119 -9.00 -1.06 12.13
N ASP A 120 -9.95 -1.12 11.20
CA ASP A 120 -11.06 -2.09 11.24
C ASP A 120 -10.86 -3.11 10.14
N GLN A 121 -10.16 -4.19 10.47
CA GLN A 121 -9.82 -5.23 9.50
C GLN A 121 -11.06 -5.98 8.99
N TYR A 122 -12.09 -6.11 9.81
CA TYR A 122 -13.34 -6.75 9.40
C TYR A 122 -14.04 -5.95 8.29
N ALA A 123 -14.11 -4.64 8.44
CA ALA A 123 -14.70 -3.76 7.43
C ALA A 123 -13.92 -3.84 6.13
N TRP A 124 -12.59 -3.86 6.20
CA TRP A 124 -11.74 -3.98 5.04
C TRP A 124 -11.96 -5.30 4.32
N ASP A 125 -11.97 -6.41 5.07
CA ASP A 125 -12.22 -7.74 4.49
C ASP A 125 -13.61 -7.82 3.84
N ASP A 126 -14.63 -7.27 4.50
CA ASP A 126 -16.00 -7.28 3.99
C ASP A 126 -16.12 -6.52 2.66
N PHE A 127 -15.43 -5.38 2.55
CA PHE A 127 -15.46 -4.61 1.31
C PHE A 127 -14.98 -5.42 0.10
N TRP A 128 -13.89 -6.16 0.25
CA TRP A 128 -13.28 -6.90 -0.86
C TRP A 128 -13.96 -8.26 -1.13
N THR A 129 -14.77 -8.73 -0.20
CA THR A 129 -15.51 -9.98 -0.34
C THR A 129 -16.84 -9.75 -1.04
#